data_6ad97abc48cf36dba7477cd22e3b765b
#
_entry.id   6ad97abc48cf36dba7477cd22e3b765b
#
_cell.length_a   1.000
_cell.length_b   1.000
_cell.length_c   1.000
_cell.angle_alpha   90.00
_cell.angle_beta   90.00
_cell.angle_gamma   90.00
#
_symmetry.space_group_name_H-M   'P 1'
#
loop_
_entity.id
_entity.type
_entity.pdbx_description
1 polymer ?
#
loop_
_entity_poly.entity_id
_entity_poly.type
_entity_poly.pdbx_seq_one_letter_code
_entity_poly.pdbx_strand_id
1 'polypeptide(L)'
;MAGSPGTAHLRQVTEAVKEGIWAAGGIPVEFGIPATCGNVANGADEMKYEQVGRDIVAMSIEFVSRIHNFDAICCVASCDLIIAGCYLAACRLDIPALVVTGGSMQAGNYCGKTVVEADLDAARFSGASEAELFEMEESVCPSFGACPSMGTANTMQMLGEVLNLVMPGTSTIPASDNARLRAARTAGKYMVQLAKSGKTPKDLITKDVLENAIMFDMAVAGSTNAVLHILAYAYELGIKLTLADFEKYAKEIYCINAVIPSGPYTVVDFHYACLLYTSDAAD
;
A
#
# COMPACT_ATOMS: atom_id res chain seq x y z
N MET A 1 12.73 4.15 5.59
CA MET A 1 13.36 4.43 6.91
C MET A 1 13.44 3.11 7.67
N ALA A 2 14.64 2.69 8.06
CA ALA A 2 14.84 1.39 8.72
C ALA A 2 14.25 1.30 10.15
N GLY A 3 13.95 2.42 10.76
CA GLY A 3 13.38 2.47 12.11
C GLY A 3 11.85 2.37 12.18
N SER A 4 11.17 2.25 11.05
CA SER A 4 9.72 2.03 11.04
C SER A 4 9.41 0.57 10.72
N PRO A 5 8.56 -0.12 11.49
CA PRO A 5 8.18 -1.51 11.21
C PRO A 5 7.68 -1.71 9.77
N GLY A 6 6.88 -0.75 9.27
CA GLY A 6 6.32 -0.80 7.92
C GLY A 6 7.35 -0.83 6.80
N THR A 7 8.56 -0.34 7.02
CA THR A 7 9.59 -0.16 5.99
C THR A 7 10.92 -0.85 6.29
N ALA A 8 11.07 -1.47 7.47
CA ALA A 8 12.33 -2.05 7.94
C ALA A 8 12.90 -3.13 6.99
N HIS A 9 12.04 -3.91 6.34
CA HIS A 9 12.40 -5.03 5.45
C HIS A 9 12.53 -4.64 3.98
N LEU A 10 12.15 -3.41 3.60
CA LEU A 10 12.07 -3.03 2.18
C LEU A 10 13.40 -3.11 1.43
N ARG A 11 14.53 -3.00 2.14
CA ARG A 11 15.83 -3.23 1.52
C ARG A 11 15.96 -4.65 0.94
N GLN A 12 15.50 -5.66 1.66
CA GLN A 12 15.52 -7.05 1.16
C GLN A 12 14.59 -7.22 -0.05
N VAL A 13 13.42 -6.58 -0.01
CA VAL A 13 12.48 -6.58 -1.14
C VAL A 13 13.12 -5.88 -2.35
N THR A 14 13.79 -4.75 -2.15
CA THR A 14 14.50 -4.00 -3.21
C THR A 14 15.60 -4.84 -3.85
N GLU A 15 16.39 -5.57 -3.07
CA GLU A 15 17.42 -6.45 -3.63
C GLU A 15 16.80 -7.55 -4.50
N ALA A 16 15.68 -8.16 -4.06
CA ALA A 16 14.97 -9.15 -4.86
C ALA A 16 14.42 -8.57 -6.18
N VAL A 17 13.90 -7.33 -6.16
CA VAL A 17 13.47 -6.62 -7.37
C VAL A 17 14.66 -6.41 -8.31
N LYS A 18 15.80 -5.93 -7.82
CA LYS A 18 17.02 -5.70 -8.61
C LYS A 18 17.52 -6.98 -9.26
N GLU A 19 17.53 -8.09 -8.51
CA GLU A 19 17.87 -9.42 -9.05
C GLU A 19 16.95 -9.79 -10.24
N GLY A 20 15.65 -9.51 -10.13
CA GLY A 20 14.70 -9.73 -11.20
C GLY A 20 14.98 -8.87 -12.43
N ILE A 21 15.28 -7.58 -12.22
CA ILE A 21 15.61 -6.62 -13.29
C ILE A 21 16.88 -7.06 -14.03
N TRP A 22 17.96 -7.39 -13.31
CA TRP A 22 19.21 -7.89 -13.93
C TRP A 22 18.98 -9.17 -14.72
N ALA A 23 18.23 -10.13 -14.13
CA ALA A 23 17.93 -11.39 -14.81
C ALA A 23 17.15 -11.21 -16.12
N ALA A 24 16.42 -10.09 -16.27
CA ALA A 24 15.68 -9.73 -17.49
C ALA A 24 16.47 -8.80 -18.45
N GLY A 25 17.73 -8.47 -18.10
CA GLY A 25 18.62 -7.63 -18.91
C GLY A 25 18.43 -6.13 -18.73
N GLY A 26 17.77 -5.71 -17.64
CA GLY A 26 17.67 -4.32 -17.23
C GLY A 26 18.83 -3.87 -16.33
N ILE A 27 18.97 -2.56 -16.13
CA ILE A 27 19.96 -1.95 -15.25
C ILE A 27 19.22 -1.15 -14.18
N PRO A 28 19.08 -1.66 -12.94
CA PRO A 28 18.43 -0.92 -11.87
C PRO A 28 19.36 0.16 -11.30
N VAL A 29 18.81 1.36 -11.16
CA VAL A 29 19.46 2.47 -10.45
C VAL A 29 18.61 2.76 -9.21
N GLU A 30 19.19 2.52 -8.02
CA GLU A 30 18.49 2.68 -6.75
C GLU A 30 18.68 4.09 -6.20
N PHE A 31 17.59 4.68 -5.72
CA PHE A 31 17.61 5.91 -4.93
C PHE A 31 16.58 5.85 -3.81
N GLY A 32 16.83 6.59 -2.73
CA GLY A 32 15.95 6.64 -1.59
C GLY A 32 14.90 7.75 -1.71
N ILE A 33 13.72 7.49 -1.16
CA ILE A 33 12.65 8.45 -1.01
C ILE A 33 12.34 8.69 0.48
N PRO A 34 11.77 9.85 0.87
CA PRO A 34 11.27 10.07 2.22
C PRO A 34 10.25 8.99 2.59
N ALA A 35 10.37 8.46 3.80
CA ALA A 35 9.48 7.45 4.31
C ALA A 35 9.17 7.73 5.78
N THR A 36 7.91 8.00 6.08
CA THR A 36 7.40 8.28 7.42
C THR A 36 6.40 7.21 7.83
N CYS A 37 6.05 7.19 9.10
CA CYS A 37 4.98 6.37 9.64
C CYS A 37 4.07 7.29 10.47
N GLY A 38 2.84 7.50 10.02
CA GLY A 38 1.87 8.38 10.69
C GLY A 38 1.56 7.97 12.12
N ASN A 39 1.54 6.67 12.41
CA ASN A 39 1.26 6.17 13.75
C ASN A 39 2.26 6.68 14.82
N VAL A 40 3.50 7.01 14.43
CA VAL A 40 4.48 7.60 15.34
C VAL A 40 4.06 9.00 15.81
N ALA A 41 3.33 9.73 15.00
CA ALA A 41 2.84 11.08 15.30
C ALA A 41 1.37 11.09 15.75
N ASN A 42 0.74 9.93 15.91
CA ASN A 42 -0.69 9.84 16.23
C ASN A 42 -0.98 10.52 17.58
N GLY A 43 -1.95 11.44 17.57
CA GLY A 43 -2.30 12.26 18.75
C GLY A 43 -1.38 13.45 19.02
N ALA A 44 -0.31 13.66 18.22
CA ALA A 44 0.59 14.80 18.35
C ALA A 44 0.36 15.84 17.22
N ASP A 45 0.89 17.03 17.41
CA ASP A 45 0.79 18.14 16.44
C ASP A 45 1.48 17.84 15.12
N GLU A 46 2.49 16.97 15.13
CA GLU A 46 3.27 16.52 13.98
C GLU A 46 2.41 15.75 12.96
N MET A 47 1.27 15.20 13.38
CA MET A 47 0.31 14.54 12.48
C MET A 47 -0.18 15.45 11.34
N LYS A 48 -0.09 16.76 11.49
CA LYS A 48 -0.42 17.76 10.46
C LYS A 48 0.44 17.62 9.20
N TYR A 49 1.64 17.03 9.32
CA TYR A 49 2.55 16.83 8.20
C TYR A 49 2.28 15.56 7.40
N GLU A 50 1.43 14.66 7.92
CA GLU A 50 1.23 13.34 7.33
C GLU A 50 0.74 13.43 5.88
N GLN A 51 -0.33 14.18 5.59
CA GLN A 51 -0.89 14.28 4.24
C GLN A 51 0.06 14.95 3.23
N VAL A 52 0.91 15.85 3.68
CA VAL A 52 1.93 16.50 2.84
C VAL A 52 3.00 15.50 2.40
N GLY A 53 3.21 14.44 3.19
CA GLY A 53 4.17 13.36 2.89
C GLY A 53 3.95 12.71 1.54
N ARG A 54 2.70 12.49 1.12
CA ARG A 54 2.36 11.95 -0.20
C ARG A 54 2.96 12.79 -1.33
N ASP A 55 2.76 14.10 -1.28
CA ASP A 55 3.22 15.00 -2.33
C ASP A 55 4.75 15.14 -2.31
N ILE A 56 5.37 15.14 -1.14
CA ILE A 56 6.84 15.15 -1.00
C ILE A 56 7.44 13.87 -1.62
N VAL A 57 6.85 12.70 -1.36
CA VAL A 57 7.27 11.44 -1.97
C VAL A 57 7.15 11.51 -3.49
N ALA A 58 5.98 11.93 -3.99
CA ALA A 58 5.74 12.04 -5.43
C ALA A 58 6.72 13.00 -6.10
N MET A 59 6.95 14.19 -5.52
CA MET A 59 7.91 15.17 -6.02
C MET A 59 9.35 14.65 -5.99
N SER A 60 9.74 13.91 -4.95
CA SER A 60 11.08 13.33 -4.84
C SER A 60 11.34 12.32 -5.96
N ILE A 61 10.37 11.43 -6.24
CA ILE A 61 10.46 10.45 -7.31
C ILE A 61 10.49 11.16 -8.66
N GLU A 62 9.60 12.11 -8.89
CA GLU A 62 9.52 12.87 -10.13
C GLU A 62 10.83 13.62 -10.42
N PHE A 63 11.35 14.33 -9.42
CA PHE A 63 12.60 15.08 -9.54
C PHE A 63 13.77 14.21 -9.99
N VAL A 64 14.00 13.10 -9.29
CA VAL A 64 15.13 12.21 -9.60
C VAL A 64 14.93 11.55 -10.97
N SER A 65 13.72 11.06 -11.24
CA SER A 65 13.43 10.37 -12.49
C SER A 65 13.58 11.25 -13.72
N ARG A 66 13.15 12.50 -13.66
CA ARG A 66 13.28 13.46 -14.77
C ARG A 66 14.72 13.88 -14.99
N ILE A 67 15.49 14.17 -13.93
CA ILE A 67 16.91 14.58 -14.06
C ILE A 67 17.75 13.45 -14.66
N HIS A 68 17.50 12.20 -14.24
CA HIS A 68 18.24 11.04 -14.74
C HIS A 68 17.66 10.43 -16.02
N ASN A 69 16.50 10.92 -16.47
CA ASN A 69 15.81 10.46 -17.70
C ASN A 69 15.66 8.92 -17.72
N PHE A 70 15.08 8.36 -16.65
CA PHE A 70 14.86 6.92 -16.58
C PHE A 70 13.83 6.43 -17.59
N ASP A 71 14.04 5.23 -18.15
CA ASP A 71 13.11 4.58 -19.05
C ASP A 71 11.85 4.09 -18.38
N ALA A 72 11.93 3.81 -17.07
CA ALA A 72 10.83 3.26 -16.26
C ALA A 72 11.12 3.43 -14.77
N ILE A 73 10.09 3.33 -13.94
CA ILE A 73 10.24 3.35 -12.47
C ILE A 73 9.66 2.09 -11.83
N CYS A 74 10.38 1.57 -10.83
CA CYS A 74 9.89 0.51 -9.96
C CYS A 74 9.99 0.98 -8.51
N CYS A 75 8.88 1.37 -7.91
CA CYS A 75 8.85 1.79 -6.52
C CYS A 75 8.71 0.58 -5.61
N VAL A 76 9.53 0.50 -4.57
CA VAL A 76 9.37 -0.47 -3.48
C VAL A 76 8.87 0.28 -2.26
N ALA A 77 7.62 0.06 -1.89
CA ALA A 77 6.94 0.85 -0.89
C ALA A 77 6.03 0.01 0.00
N SER A 78 5.90 0.45 1.23
CA SER A 78 4.92 -0.03 2.19
C SER A 78 4.41 1.19 2.95
N CYS A 79 3.39 1.05 3.75
CA CYS A 79 2.88 2.17 4.51
C CYS A 79 2.18 3.24 3.67
N ASP A 80 1.21 3.74 4.24
CA ASP A 80 0.24 4.79 4.04
C ASP A 80 0.54 5.73 2.85
N LEU A 81 1.04 6.90 3.13
CA LEU A 81 1.25 7.95 2.13
C LEU A 81 2.43 7.69 1.19
N ILE A 82 3.33 6.78 1.57
CA ILE A 82 4.47 6.42 0.72
C ILE A 82 3.97 5.71 -0.55
N ILE A 83 3.08 4.72 -0.41
CA ILE A 83 2.49 4.02 -1.55
C ILE A 83 1.64 4.98 -2.38
N ALA A 84 0.80 5.79 -1.71
CA ALA A 84 -0.02 6.78 -2.39
C ALA A 84 0.82 7.79 -3.17
N GLY A 85 1.97 8.21 -2.62
CA GLY A 85 2.94 9.07 -3.29
C GLY A 85 3.62 8.41 -4.49
N CYS A 86 3.91 7.11 -4.41
CA CYS A 86 4.46 6.34 -5.54
C CYS A 86 3.46 6.28 -6.71
N TYR A 87 2.18 6.05 -6.45
CA TYR A 87 1.15 6.05 -7.50
C TYR A 87 0.96 7.44 -8.09
N LEU A 88 0.99 8.49 -7.25
CA LEU A 88 0.89 9.88 -7.72
C LEU A 88 2.08 10.24 -8.64
N ALA A 89 3.30 9.84 -8.27
CA ALA A 89 4.49 10.01 -9.10
C ALA A 89 4.37 9.27 -10.43
N ALA A 90 3.86 8.03 -10.40
CA ALA A 90 3.63 7.25 -11.62
C ALA A 90 2.66 7.97 -12.58
N CYS A 91 1.56 8.53 -12.07
CA CYS A 91 0.60 9.31 -12.87
C CYS A 91 1.23 10.58 -13.46
N ARG A 92 2.16 11.24 -12.75
CA ARG A 92 2.83 12.47 -13.20
C ARG A 92 3.92 12.23 -14.23
N LEU A 93 4.69 11.17 -14.05
CA LEU A 93 5.89 10.90 -14.87
C LEU A 93 5.55 10.46 -16.28
N ASP A 94 4.45 9.77 -16.46
CA ASP A 94 4.02 9.22 -17.75
C ASP A 94 5.08 8.33 -18.44
N ILE A 95 5.77 7.55 -17.65
CA ILE A 95 6.67 6.47 -18.08
C ILE A 95 6.20 5.15 -17.49
N PRO A 96 6.61 3.98 -18.04
CA PRO A 96 6.26 2.69 -17.45
C PRO A 96 6.56 2.62 -15.97
N ALA A 97 5.59 2.24 -15.16
CA ALA A 97 5.68 2.28 -13.71
C ALA A 97 5.11 1.03 -13.06
N LEU A 98 5.77 0.53 -12.04
CA LEU A 98 5.32 -0.58 -11.21
C LEU A 98 5.61 -0.27 -9.74
N VAL A 99 4.71 -0.70 -8.85
CA VAL A 99 4.95 -0.63 -7.42
C VAL A 99 4.99 -2.04 -6.85
N VAL A 100 6.02 -2.33 -6.08
CA VAL A 100 6.17 -3.58 -5.32
C VAL A 100 5.87 -3.26 -3.87
N THR A 101 4.79 -3.84 -3.37
CA THR A 101 4.30 -3.58 -2.02
C THR A 101 5.12 -4.32 -0.98
N GLY A 102 5.22 -3.76 0.24
CA GLY A 102 5.95 -4.39 1.34
C GLY A 102 5.16 -5.50 2.05
N GLY A 103 3.83 -5.48 1.97
CA GLY A 103 2.94 -6.42 2.66
C GLY A 103 2.63 -6.02 4.09
N SER A 104 1.69 -6.74 4.70
CA SER A 104 1.23 -6.55 6.07
C SER A 104 2.11 -7.29 7.07
N MET A 105 2.26 -6.73 8.28
CA MET A 105 2.85 -7.44 9.41
C MET A 105 1.89 -8.47 9.98
N GLN A 106 2.42 -9.38 10.82
CA GLN A 106 1.60 -10.26 11.66
C GLN A 106 0.94 -9.46 12.76
N ALA A 107 -0.23 -9.89 13.22
CA ALA A 107 -0.83 -9.34 14.43
C ALA A 107 -0.06 -9.79 15.67
N GLY A 108 -0.15 -9.01 16.72
CA GLY A 108 0.41 -9.33 18.03
C GLY A 108 -0.47 -10.28 18.83
N ASN A 109 0.05 -10.68 20.00
CA ASN A 109 -0.72 -11.42 21.00
C ASN A 109 -0.50 -10.80 22.37
N TYR A 110 -1.59 -10.38 23.01
CA TYR A 110 -1.57 -9.87 24.37
C TYR A 110 -2.59 -10.64 25.21
N CYS A 111 -2.14 -11.27 26.27
CA CYS A 111 -3.00 -12.09 27.15
C CYS A 111 -3.85 -13.13 26.39
N GLY A 112 -3.30 -13.78 25.37
CA GLY A 112 -3.97 -14.79 24.57
C GLY A 112 -4.97 -14.26 23.54
N LYS A 113 -5.03 -12.95 23.35
CA LYS A 113 -5.88 -12.30 22.32
C LYS A 113 -5.01 -11.74 21.20
N THR A 114 -5.51 -11.84 19.97
CA THR A 114 -4.94 -11.11 18.84
C THR A 114 -5.09 -9.62 19.07
N VAL A 115 -4.00 -8.87 18.91
CA VAL A 115 -3.98 -7.41 19.08
C VAL A 115 -3.27 -6.74 17.90
N VAL A 116 -3.73 -5.54 17.59
CA VAL A 116 -3.17 -4.66 16.56
C VAL A 116 -2.98 -3.25 17.16
N GLU A 117 -2.36 -2.34 16.42
CA GLU A 117 -2.11 -0.97 16.87
C GLU A 117 -3.38 -0.22 17.32
N ALA A 118 -4.52 -0.47 16.65
CA ALA A 118 -5.79 0.15 17.00
C ALA A 118 -6.31 -0.29 18.38
N ASP A 119 -5.97 -1.48 18.83
CA ASP A 119 -6.35 -1.96 20.18
C ASP A 119 -5.61 -1.22 21.27
N LEU A 120 -4.37 -0.77 21.01
CA LEU A 120 -3.61 0.06 21.93
C LEU A 120 -4.30 1.41 22.16
N ASP A 121 -4.76 2.05 21.09
CA ASP A 121 -5.51 3.31 21.18
C ASP A 121 -6.84 3.08 21.92
N ALA A 122 -7.56 2.02 21.62
CA ALA A 122 -8.80 1.66 22.31
C ALA A 122 -8.58 1.41 23.82
N ALA A 123 -7.50 0.74 24.19
CA ALA A 123 -7.12 0.51 25.57
C ALA A 123 -6.82 1.83 26.31
N ARG A 124 -6.08 2.74 25.67
CA ARG A 124 -5.77 4.07 26.19
C ARG A 124 -7.04 4.88 26.47
N PHE A 125 -7.97 4.91 25.51
CA PHE A 125 -9.24 5.61 25.66
C PHE A 125 -10.17 4.96 26.70
N SER A 126 -10.00 3.65 26.95
CA SER A 126 -10.75 2.93 27.98
C SER A 126 -10.17 3.09 29.39
N GLY A 127 -9.07 3.81 29.55
CA GLY A 127 -8.45 4.11 30.83
C GLY A 127 -7.53 3.01 31.35
N ALA A 128 -6.92 2.21 30.46
CA ALA A 128 -5.88 1.26 30.83
C ALA A 128 -4.71 1.98 31.52
N SER A 129 -4.07 1.30 32.47
CA SER A 129 -2.92 1.84 33.17
C SER A 129 -1.70 1.98 32.26
N GLU A 130 -0.76 2.86 32.60
CA GLU A 130 0.49 3.02 31.84
C GLU A 130 1.29 1.71 31.73
N ALA A 131 1.25 0.87 32.77
CA ALA A 131 1.92 -0.43 32.75
C ALA A 131 1.28 -1.40 31.74
N GLU A 132 -0.05 -1.47 31.70
CA GLU A 132 -0.79 -2.29 30.74
C GLU A 132 -0.57 -1.78 29.30
N LEU A 133 -0.58 -0.46 29.09
CA LEU A 133 -0.30 0.14 27.80
C LEU A 133 1.10 -0.19 27.31
N PHE A 134 2.10 -0.13 28.20
CA PHE A 134 3.49 -0.47 27.87
C PHE A 134 3.64 -1.95 27.46
N GLU A 135 3.06 -2.88 28.22
CA GLU A 135 3.08 -4.30 27.88
C GLU A 135 2.37 -4.60 26.55
N MET A 136 1.27 -3.91 26.31
CA MET A 136 0.51 -4.04 25.07
C MET A 136 1.29 -3.45 23.87
N GLU A 137 1.95 -2.31 24.06
CA GLU A 137 2.78 -1.65 23.04
C GLU A 137 3.92 -2.56 22.54
N GLU A 138 4.56 -3.30 23.43
CA GLU A 138 5.58 -4.30 23.07
C GLU A 138 5.00 -5.47 22.24
N SER A 139 3.68 -5.68 22.31
CA SER A 139 3.01 -6.83 21.69
C SER A 139 2.40 -6.52 20.33
N VAL A 140 1.95 -5.29 20.06
CA VAL A 140 1.12 -4.97 18.87
C VAL A 140 1.88 -4.98 17.53
N CYS A 141 3.20 -4.88 17.54
CA CYS A 141 4.04 -4.87 16.32
C CYS A 141 5.09 -5.99 16.33
N PRO A 142 4.70 -7.27 16.28
CA PRO A 142 5.62 -8.39 16.47
C PRO A 142 6.53 -8.65 15.27
N SER A 143 6.27 -8.02 14.12
CA SER A 143 7.05 -8.21 12.90
C SER A 143 7.12 -6.92 12.08
N PHE A 144 7.92 -6.93 11.03
CA PHE A 144 7.92 -5.86 10.04
C PHE A 144 6.72 -6.00 9.07
N GLY A 145 6.40 -4.90 8.38
CA GLY A 145 5.28 -4.78 7.44
C GLY A 145 4.35 -3.63 7.79
N ALA A 146 3.40 -3.34 6.93
CA ALA A 146 2.31 -2.40 7.22
C ALA A 146 1.44 -2.93 8.37
N CYS A 147 0.74 -2.04 9.07
CA CYS A 147 -0.20 -2.41 10.13
C CYS A 147 -1.18 -3.48 9.65
N PRO A 148 -1.55 -4.48 10.46
CA PRO A 148 -2.35 -5.62 9.97
C PRO A 148 -3.85 -5.34 9.87
N SER A 149 -4.27 -4.11 10.11
CA SER A 149 -5.64 -3.61 9.93
C SER A 149 -5.92 -3.15 8.50
N MET A 150 -7.18 -2.95 8.13
CA MET A 150 -7.61 -2.34 6.86
C MET A 150 -7.47 -0.81 6.90
N GLY A 151 -6.31 -0.34 7.35
CA GLY A 151 -5.94 1.06 7.27
C GLY A 151 -5.48 1.45 5.86
N THR A 152 -5.01 2.69 5.71
CA THR A 152 -4.63 3.23 4.39
C THR A 152 -3.51 2.42 3.73
N ALA A 153 -2.55 1.93 4.49
CA ALA A 153 -1.44 1.15 3.94
C ALA A 153 -1.92 -0.09 3.16
N ASN A 154 -2.76 -0.94 3.76
CA ASN A 154 -3.26 -2.15 3.10
C ASN A 154 -4.29 -1.83 2.03
N THR A 155 -5.16 -0.85 2.25
CA THR A 155 -6.08 -0.37 1.22
C THR A 155 -5.31 0.04 -0.03
N MET A 156 -4.26 0.85 0.11
CA MET A 156 -3.48 1.31 -1.04
C MET A 156 -2.63 0.21 -1.66
N GLN A 157 -2.13 -0.76 -0.88
CA GLN A 157 -1.46 -1.94 -1.44
C GLN A 157 -2.38 -2.70 -2.39
N MET A 158 -3.62 -2.98 -1.98
CA MET A 158 -4.60 -3.71 -2.78
C MET A 158 -5.15 -2.87 -3.95
N LEU A 159 -5.43 -1.58 -3.72
CA LEU A 159 -5.84 -0.68 -4.79
C LEU A 159 -4.82 -0.60 -5.93
N GLY A 160 -3.53 -0.80 -5.63
CA GLY A 160 -2.50 -0.85 -6.66
C GLY A 160 -2.71 -1.94 -7.70
N GLU A 161 -3.30 -3.08 -7.33
CA GLU A 161 -3.67 -4.14 -8.28
C GLU A 161 -4.82 -3.67 -9.19
N VAL A 162 -5.85 -3.06 -8.61
CA VAL A 162 -6.98 -2.51 -9.36
C VAL A 162 -6.54 -1.39 -10.31
N LEU A 163 -5.57 -0.58 -9.90
CA LEU A 163 -4.98 0.50 -10.70
C LEU A 163 -3.98 0.00 -11.76
N ASN A 164 -3.73 -1.31 -11.85
CA ASN A 164 -2.72 -1.90 -12.74
C ASN A 164 -1.27 -1.42 -12.47
N LEU A 165 -0.98 -0.95 -11.26
CA LEU A 165 0.34 -0.50 -10.82
C LEU A 165 1.05 -1.50 -9.90
N VAL A 166 0.38 -2.56 -9.46
CA VAL A 166 0.91 -3.68 -8.67
C VAL A 166 0.59 -4.97 -9.40
N MET A 167 1.51 -5.93 -9.34
CA MET A 167 1.27 -7.24 -9.95
C MET A 167 0.10 -7.97 -9.26
N PRO A 168 -0.83 -8.54 -10.03
CA PRO A 168 -1.94 -9.32 -9.48
C PRO A 168 -1.46 -10.42 -8.53
N GLY A 169 -2.16 -10.60 -7.42
CA GLY A 169 -1.87 -11.64 -6.44
C GLY A 169 -0.73 -11.33 -5.48
N THR A 170 -0.20 -10.12 -5.49
CA THR A 170 0.98 -9.82 -4.67
C THR A 170 0.73 -8.83 -3.54
N SER A 171 -0.33 -8.05 -3.59
CA SER A 171 -0.56 -6.96 -2.63
C SER A 171 -0.77 -7.45 -1.19
N THR A 172 -1.50 -8.53 -1.02
CA THR A 172 -1.88 -9.07 0.29
C THR A 172 -0.87 -10.05 0.90
N ILE A 173 0.16 -10.49 0.15
CA ILE A 173 1.18 -11.40 0.68
C ILE A 173 1.77 -10.80 1.97
N PRO A 174 1.78 -11.51 3.10
CA PRO A 174 2.39 -11.00 4.34
C PRO A 174 3.85 -10.60 4.16
N ALA A 175 4.29 -9.57 4.86
CA ALA A 175 5.66 -9.07 4.75
C ALA A 175 6.70 -10.13 5.14
N SER A 176 6.39 -10.96 6.14
CA SER A 176 7.26 -12.02 6.65
C SER A 176 7.23 -13.32 5.82
N ASP A 177 6.36 -13.42 4.81
CA ASP A 177 6.29 -14.61 3.96
C ASP A 177 7.40 -14.60 2.89
N ASN A 178 8.07 -15.73 2.71
CA ASN A 178 9.06 -15.91 1.64
C ASN A 178 8.47 -15.70 0.22
N ALA A 179 7.15 -15.86 0.05
CA ALA A 179 6.46 -15.54 -1.20
C ALA A 179 6.65 -14.06 -1.58
N ARG A 180 6.79 -13.16 -0.60
CA ARG A 180 7.06 -11.74 -0.82
C ARG A 180 8.32 -11.51 -1.66
N LEU A 181 9.43 -12.15 -1.32
CA LEU A 181 10.69 -12.02 -2.06
C LEU A 181 10.62 -12.67 -3.45
N ARG A 182 9.89 -13.79 -3.58
CA ARG A 182 9.64 -14.42 -4.89
C ARG A 182 8.81 -13.50 -5.80
N ALA A 183 7.75 -12.92 -5.25
CA ALA A 183 6.91 -11.94 -5.96
C ALA A 183 7.73 -10.70 -6.37
N ALA A 184 8.55 -10.17 -5.48
CA ALA A 184 9.43 -9.04 -5.77
C ALA A 184 10.41 -9.32 -6.92
N ARG A 185 11.05 -10.49 -6.93
CA ARG A 185 11.94 -10.92 -8.04
C ARG A 185 11.16 -11.04 -9.36
N THR A 186 9.95 -11.58 -9.32
CA THR A 186 9.08 -11.69 -10.49
C THR A 186 8.66 -10.31 -10.99
N ALA A 187 8.30 -9.40 -10.08
CA ALA A 187 7.97 -8.01 -10.40
C ALA A 187 9.14 -7.28 -11.08
N GLY A 188 10.38 -7.52 -10.62
CA GLY A 188 11.58 -6.98 -11.27
C GLY A 188 11.73 -7.44 -12.74
N LYS A 189 11.48 -8.73 -13.01
CA LYS A 189 11.46 -9.24 -14.40
C LYS A 189 10.34 -8.61 -15.24
N TYR A 190 9.15 -8.50 -14.65
CA TYR A 190 8.00 -7.92 -15.32
C TYR A 190 8.22 -6.43 -15.62
N MET A 191 8.89 -5.69 -14.72
CA MET A 191 9.21 -4.29 -14.93
C MET A 191 10.00 -4.05 -16.23
N VAL A 192 10.95 -4.92 -16.55
CA VAL A 192 11.71 -4.82 -17.82
C VAL A 192 10.82 -5.08 -19.04
N GLN A 193 9.86 -5.99 -18.94
CA GLN A 193 8.88 -6.24 -20.00
C GLN A 193 7.95 -5.04 -20.17
N LEU A 194 7.47 -4.48 -19.06
CA LEU A 194 6.63 -3.28 -19.06
C LEU A 194 7.37 -2.09 -19.68
N ALA A 195 8.63 -1.86 -19.31
CA ALA A 195 9.48 -0.83 -19.90
C ALA A 195 9.60 -0.98 -21.43
N LYS A 196 9.83 -2.21 -21.91
CA LYS A 196 9.90 -2.51 -23.35
C LYS A 196 8.56 -2.33 -24.08
N SER A 197 7.43 -2.50 -23.39
CA SER A 197 6.11 -2.29 -23.98
C SER A 197 5.76 -0.83 -24.19
N GLY A 198 6.42 0.08 -23.45
CA GLY A 198 6.16 1.51 -23.46
C GLY A 198 4.80 1.92 -22.84
N LYS A 199 4.04 0.97 -22.25
CA LYS A 199 2.76 1.29 -21.61
C LYS A 199 2.97 2.11 -20.34
N THR A 200 2.25 3.21 -20.24
CA THR A 200 2.35 4.16 -19.13
C THR A 200 1.10 4.09 -18.24
N PRO A 201 1.11 4.70 -17.06
CA PRO A 201 -0.07 4.81 -16.23
C PRO A 201 -1.27 5.47 -16.93
N LYS A 202 -1.07 6.40 -17.85
CA LYS A 202 -2.14 6.99 -18.65
C LYS A 202 -2.83 6.01 -19.56
N ASP A 203 -2.09 5.00 -20.08
CA ASP A 203 -2.67 3.95 -20.89
C ASP A 203 -3.43 2.92 -20.06
N LEU A 204 -3.03 2.73 -18.79
CA LEU A 204 -3.52 1.66 -17.92
C LEU A 204 -4.66 2.10 -17.02
N ILE A 205 -4.64 3.37 -16.57
CA ILE A 205 -5.61 3.91 -15.61
C ILE A 205 -6.65 4.74 -16.36
N THR A 206 -7.71 4.07 -16.77
CA THR A 206 -8.88 4.71 -17.41
C THR A 206 -9.88 5.18 -16.35
N LYS A 207 -10.94 5.86 -16.78
CA LYS A 207 -12.05 6.22 -15.89
C LYS A 207 -12.68 4.98 -15.25
N ASP A 208 -12.90 3.91 -16.02
CA ASP A 208 -13.48 2.67 -15.52
C ASP A 208 -12.59 2.01 -14.45
N VAL A 209 -11.27 2.08 -14.61
CA VAL A 209 -10.31 1.59 -13.60
C VAL A 209 -10.42 2.39 -12.30
N LEU A 210 -10.58 3.72 -12.38
CA LEU A 210 -10.78 4.55 -11.19
C LEU A 210 -12.14 4.29 -10.54
N GLU A 211 -13.19 4.06 -11.31
CA GLU A 211 -14.50 3.67 -10.78
C GLU A 211 -14.43 2.29 -10.13
N ASN A 212 -13.72 1.33 -10.73
CA ASN A 212 -13.44 0.03 -10.10
C ASN A 212 -12.66 0.19 -8.78
N ALA A 213 -11.71 1.12 -8.73
CA ALA A 213 -10.97 1.40 -7.50
C ALA A 213 -11.88 1.95 -6.38
N ILE A 214 -12.86 2.78 -6.71
CA ILE A 214 -13.87 3.24 -5.74
C ILE A 214 -14.73 2.06 -5.27
N MET A 215 -15.24 1.24 -6.20
CA MET A 215 -16.06 0.08 -5.86
C MET A 215 -15.30 -0.91 -4.98
N PHE A 216 -14.03 -1.15 -5.29
CA PHE A 216 -13.16 -2.00 -4.49
C PHE A 216 -12.96 -1.44 -3.07
N ASP A 217 -12.67 -0.15 -2.93
CA ASP A 217 -12.50 0.52 -1.64
C ASP A 217 -13.77 0.35 -0.75
N MET A 218 -14.96 0.53 -1.34
CA MET A 218 -16.23 0.29 -0.65
C MET A 218 -16.40 -1.19 -0.26
N ALA A 219 -16.08 -2.11 -1.16
CA ALA A 219 -16.24 -3.55 -0.94
C ALA A 219 -15.35 -4.09 0.18
N VAL A 220 -14.13 -3.56 0.30
CA VAL A 220 -13.21 -3.99 1.37
C VAL A 220 -13.30 -3.15 2.64
N ALA A 221 -14.26 -2.22 2.74
CA ALA A 221 -14.31 -1.22 3.82
C ALA A 221 -12.95 -0.56 4.03
N GLY A 222 -12.39 -0.08 2.93
CA GLY A 222 -11.05 0.52 2.89
C GLY A 222 -10.97 1.88 3.58
N SER A 223 -9.81 2.47 3.52
CA SER A 223 -9.52 3.73 4.20
C SER A 223 -10.16 4.92 3.51
N THR A 224 -10.74 5.83 4.28
CA THR A 224 -11.23 7.13 3.77
C THR A 224 -10.14 7.98 3.12
N ASN A 225 -8.86 7.76 3.42
CA ASN A 225 -7.75 8.42 2.74
C ASN A 225 -7.66 8.02 1.25
N ALA A 226 -8.14 6.83 0.88
CA ALA A 226 -8.18 6.39 -0.52
C ALA A 226 -9.00 7.35 -1.38
N VAL A 227 -10.06 7.96 -0.84
CA VAL A 227 -10.87 8.97 -1.53
C VAL A 227 -9.99 10.14 -2.00
N LEU A 228 -9.14 10.67 -1.10
CA LEU A 228 -8.23 11.77 -1.42
C LEU A 228 -7.20 11.37 -2.46
N HIS A 229 -6.72 10.12 -2.39
CA HIS A 229 -5.68 9.63 -3.28
C HIS A 229 -6.23 9.34 -4.68
N ILE A 230 -7.36 8.67 -4.79
CA ILE A 230 -8.02 8.38 -6.08
C ILE A 230 -8.38 9.69 -6.81
N LEU A 231 -8.90 10.68 -6.09
CA LEU A 231 -9.19 12.01 -6.67
C LEU A 231 -7.92 12.71 -7.17
N ALA A 232 -6.80 12.58 -6.44
CA ALA A 232 -5.52 13.15 -6.87
C ALA A 232 -5.00 12.46 -8.14
N TYR A 233 -5.11 11.13 -8.26
CA TYR A 233 -4.73 10.39 -9.47
C TYR A 233 -5.60 10.78 -10.65
N ALA A 234 -6.92 10.88 -10.45
CA ALA A 234 -7.85 11.33 -11.48
C ALA A 234 -7.46 12.72 -12.01
N TYR A 235 -7.14 13.65 -11.09
CA TYR A 235 -6.70 14.99 -11.44
C TYR A 235 -5.42 14.98 -12.29
N GLU A 236 -4.39 14.27 -11.89
CA GLU A 236 -3.11 14.17 -12.63
C GLU A 236 -3.28 13.53 -14.01
N LEU A 237 -4.20 12.58 -14.13
CA LEU A 237 -4.51 11.90 -15.40
C LEU A 237 -5.49 12.68 -16.29
N GLY A 238 -6.03 13.81 -15.80
CA GLY A 238 -7.04 14.59 -16.52
C GLY A 238 -8.41 13.93 -16.60
N ILE A 239 -8.69 12.96 -15.71
CA ILE A 239 -9.96 12.23 -15.64
C ILE A 239 -10.91 12.95 -14.69
N LYS A 240 -12.12 13.24 -15.16
CA LYS A 240 -13.13 13.87 -14.31
C LYS A 240 -13.73 12.86 -13.34
N LEU A 241 -13.44 13.05 -12.06
CA LEU A 241 -13.97 12.30 -10.94
C LEU A 241 -14.32 13.27 -9.80
N THR A 242 -15.39 12.98 -9.06
CA THR A 242 -15.90 13.84 -8.00
C THR A 242 -16.32 13.03 -6.78
N LEU A 243 -16.55 13.67 -5.64
CA LEU A 243 -17.09 13.01 -4.45
C LEU A 243 -18.47 12.38 -4.67
N ALA A 244 -19.26 12.89 -5.63
CA ALA A 244 -20.55 12.30 -5.97
C ALA A 244 -20.43 10.89 -6.57
N ASP A 245 -19.31 10.59 -7.24
CA ASP A 245 -19.03 9.24 -7.74
C ASP A 245 -18.82 8.27 -6.58
N PHE A 246 -18.10 8.69 -5.53
CA PHE A 246 -17.95 7.89 -4.30
C PHE A 246 -19.27 7.69 -3.57
N GLU A 247 -20.10 8.75 -3.45
CA GLU A 247 -21.40 8.65 -2.81
C GLU A 247 -22.34 7.68 -3.55
N LYS A 248 -22.27 7.65 -4.88
CA LYS A 248 -23.02 6.70 -5.71
C LYS A 248 -22.64 5.27 -5.35
N TYR A 249 -21.36 4.92 -5.44
CA TYR A 249 -20.90 3.55 -5.20
C TYR A 249 -21.01 3.12 -3.74
N ALA A 250 -20.90 4.04 -2.77
CA ALA A 250 -21.14 3.74 -1.36
C ALA A 250 -22.58 3.27 -1.07
N LYS A 251 -23.54 3.62 -1.92
CA LYS A 251 -24.94 3.15 -1.80
C LYS A 251 -25.20 1.83 -2.51
N GLU A 252 -24.37 1.46 -3.47
CA GLU A 252 -24.57 0.29 -4.34
C GLU A 252 -23.72 -0.91 -3.92
N ILE A 253 -22.54 -0.68 -3.35
CA ILE A 253 -21.57 -1.72 -3.04
C ILE A 253 -21.66 -2.12 -1.58
N TYR A 254 -21.78 -3.42 -1.33
CA TYR A 254 -21.77 -4.00 0.01
C TYR A 254 -20.35 -4.37 0.44
N CYS A 255 -20.05 -4.17 1.73
CA CYS A 255 -18.81 -4.67 2.31
C CYS A 255 -18.82 -6.20 2.34
N ILE A 256 -17.74 -6.82 1.85
CA ILE A 256 -17.59 -8.27 1.71
C ILE A 256 -16.61 -8.88 2.72
N ASN A 257 -15.99 -8.08 3.59
CA ASN A 257 -15.03 -8.54 4.57
C ASN A 257 -15.35 -8.07 5.99
N ALA A 258 -14.67 -8.65 6.97
CA ALA A 258 -14.75 -8.28 8.38
C ALA A 258 -13.34 -8.07 8.97
N VAL A 259 -12.48 -7.37 8.23
CA VAL A 259 -11.12 -7.01 8.68
C VAL A 259 -11.21 -5.82 9.63
N ILE A 260 -10.34 -5.77 10.64
CA ILE A 260 -10.21 -4.65 11.59
C ILE A 260 -10.01 -3.33 10.80
N PRO A 261 -10.75 -2.25 11.09
CA PRO A 261 -11.65 -2.03 12.24
C PRO A 261 -13.10 -2.50 12.03
N SER A 262 -13.48 -2.97 10.85
CA SER A 262 -14.86 -3.35 10.51
C SER A 262 -15.26 -4.74 11.03
N GLY A 263 -14.33 -5.51 11.58
CA GLY A 263 -14.54 -6.85 12.13
C GLY A 263 -13.33 -7.34 12.92
N PRO A 264 -13.28 -8.63 13.30
CA PRO A 264 -12.26 -9.17 14.18
C PRO A 264 -11.00 -9.70 13.47
N TYR A 265 -10.98 -9.73 12.14
CA TYR A 265 -9.91 -10.36 11.37
C TYR A 265 -8.83 -9.36 10.95
N THR A 266 -7.65 -9.88 10.63
CA THR A 266 -6.53 -9.09 10.11
C THR A 266 -6.43 -9.19 8.59
N VAL A 267 -5.60 -8.36 7.96
CA VAL A 267 -5.28 -8.49 6.52
C VAL A 267 -4.54 -9.80 6.22
N VAL A 268 -3.82 -10.35 7.20
CA VAL A 268 -3.18 -11.66 7.06
C VAL A 268 -4.23 -12.78 6.99
N ASP A 269 -5.28 -12.70 7.81
CA ASP A 269 -6.42 -13.62 7.72
C ASP A 269 -7.13 -13.49 6.38
N PHE A 270 -7.32 -12.26 5.91
CA PHE A 270 -7.89 -11.97 4.59
C PHE A 270 -7.06 -12.61 3.46
N HIS A 271 -5.73 -12.54 3.54
CA HIS A 271 -4.83 -13.19 2.58
C HIS A 271 -5.01 -14.70 2.56
N TYR A 272 -5.01 -15.35 3.74
CA TYR A 272 -5.15 -16.80 3.82
C TYR A 272 -6.55 -17.30 3.51
N ALA A 273 -7.57 -16.48 3.68
CA ALA A 273 -8.93 -16.79 3.22
C ALA A 273 -9.05 -16.71 1.68
N CYS A 274 -8.01 -16.26 0.99
CA CYS A 274 -7.97 -16.06 -0.46
C CYS A 274 -9.09 -15.16 -1.00
N LEU A 275 -9.66 -14.28 -0.18
CA LEU A 275 -10.84 -13.49 -0.56
C LEU A 275 -10.62 -12.56 -1.75
N LEU A 276 -9.37 -12.17 -2.01
CA LEU A 276 -9.05 -11.34 -3.18
C LEU A 276 -9.18 -12.11 -4.51
N TYR A 277 -9.09 -13.45 -4.47
CA TYR A 277 -9.03 -14.30 -5.68
C TYR A 277 -10.06 -15.44 -5.70
N THR A 278 -10.89 -15.61 -4.69
CA THR A 278 -11.89 -16.70 -4.63
C THR A 278 -13.16 -16.40 -5.37
N SER A 279 -13.33 -15.25 -5.96
CA SER A 279 -14.47 -14.98 -6.84
C SER A 279 -14.51 -15.89 -8.08
N ASP A 280 -13.35 -16.45 -8.47
CA ASP A 280 -13.26 -17.37 -9.62
C ASP A 280 -13.37 -18.86 -9.25
N ALA A 281 -13.43 -19.19 -7.95
CA ALA A 281 -13.51 -20.57 -7.47
C ALA A 281 -14.93 -21.01 -7.08
N ALA A 282 -15.94 -20.23 -7.40
CA ALA A 282 -17.34 -20.52 -7.10
C ALA A 282 -18.12 -21.00 -8.35
N ASP A 283 -17.51 -21.88 -9.15
CA ASP A 283 -18.19 -22.69 -10.15
C ASP A 283 -18.26 -24.15 -9.72
#